data_f6e5c3b67e042ba8bb4268c5eaf18954
#
_entry.id   f6e5c3b67e042ba8bb4268c5eaf18954
#
_cell.length_a   1.000
_cell.length_b   1.000
_cell.length_c   1.000
_cell.angle_alpha   90.00
_cell.angle_beta   90.00
_cell.angle_gamma   90.00
#
_symmetry.space_group_name_H-M   'P 1'
#
loop_
_entity.id
_entity.type
_entity.pdbx_description
1 polymer ?
#
loop_
_entity_poly.entity_id
_entity_poly.type
_entity_poly.pdbx_seq_one_letter_code
_entity_poly.pdbx_strand_id
1 'polypeptide(L)'
;MLRASTVKQSAIFMIRKFVAVHTCSLDFRRNAHQHATSAVIAEHILGKLDTPYRSYPHTHIARDMEREFGVKISYSKTRRGKLHALNMLHGTPSDSFQKLSSYCHVVGESNPGTVTHIEVDSCNRFHYFFVAFGASIRGYMQYLRPVICVDGSHLKGPYKGTLLVATAQDGNKQIYPLAWGIMDAETNKLWKWFLSDLKDLIGDSEELLFISDRKKSIQKAIS
;
A
#
# COMPACT_ATOMS: atom_id res chain seq x y z
N MET A 1 5.13 -11.29 43.03
CA MET A 1 5.09 -12.50 42.18
C MET A 1 3.95 -13.39 42.64
N LEU A 2 3.07 -13.79 41.73
CA LEU A 2 1.96 -14.72 42.02
C LEU A 2 2.19 -16.00 41.20
N ARG A 3 2.06 -17.15 41.84
CA ARG A 3 2.08 -18.46 41.20
C ARG A 3 0.85 -19.23 41.64
N ALA A 4 0.01 -19.61 40.72
CA ALA A 4 -1.17 -20.40 40.93
C ALA A 4 -1.16 -21.67 40.06
N SER A 5 -1.82 -22.72 40.49
CA SER A 5 -2.03 -23.93 39.69
C SER A 5 -3.38 -24.54 40.00
N THR A 6 -3.94 -25.30 39.08
CA THR A 6 -5.15 -26.08 39.30
C THR A 6 -4.92 -27.14 40.34
N VAL A 7 -5.92 -27.43 41.18
CA VAL A 7 -5.96 -28.57 42.09
C VAL A 7 -6.50 -29.77 41.33
N LYS A 8 -5.68 -30.84 41.28
CA LYS A 8 -5.99 -32.12 40.59
C LYS A 8 -7.40 -32.25 40.05
N GLN A 9 -7.56 -32.25 38.72
CA GLN A 9 -8.83 -32.51 38.00
C GLN A 9 -10.05 -31.66 38.42
N SER A 10 -9.87 -30.53 39.09
CA SER A 10 -10.94 -29.60 39.47
C SER A 10 -10.78 -28.25 38.76
N ALA A 11 -11.86 -27.49 38.62
CA ALA A 11 -11.85 -26.11 38.12
C ALA A 11 -11.31 -25.09 39.16
N ILE A 12 -10.83 -25.57 40.32
CA ILE A 12 -10.37 -24.70 41.41
C ILE A 12 -8.90 -24.35 41.20
N PHE A 13 -8.57 -23.06 41.24
CA PHE A 13 -7.20 -22.56 41.25
C PHE A 13 -6.73 -22.33 42.69
N MET A 14 -5.54 -22.85 43.01
CA MET A 14 -4.89 -22.60 44.29
C MET A 14 -3.69 -21.71 44.08
N ILE A 15 -3.60 -20.63 44.87
CA ILE A 15 -2.40 -19.76 44.89
C ILE A 15 -1.31 -20.50 45.67
N ARG A 16 -0.24 -20.91 44.97
CA ARG A 16 0.88 -21.66 45.55
C ARG A 16 1.91 -20.72 46.17
N LYS A 17 2.07 -19.52 45.60
CA LYS A 17 3.03 -18.56 46.13
C LYS A 17 2.54 -17.13 45.80
N PHE A 18 2.54 -16.29 46.83
CA PHE A 18 2.28 -14.87 46.68
C PHE A 18 3.37 -14.08 47.37
N VAL A 19 4.05 -13.19 46.60
CA VAL A 19 5.03 -12.26 47.13
C VAL A 19 4.50 -10.86 46.85
N ALA A 20 4.04 -10.18 47.88
CA ALA A 20 3.42 -8.87 47.80
C ALA A 20 4.45 -7.77 47.43
N VAL A 21 5.66 -7.92 47.95
CA VAL A 21 6.74 -6.95 47.69
C VAL A 21 7.34 -7.22 46.31
N HIS A 22 7.32 -6.22 45.45
CA HIS A 22 7.89 -6.29 44.11
C HIS A 22 9.34 -5.82 44.15
N THR A 23 10.28 -6.69 43.86
CA THR A 23 11.72 -6.42 43.90
C THR A 23 12.34 -6.03 42.56
N CYS A 24 11.54 -5.96 41.47
CA CYS A 24 12.03 -5.55 40.16
C CYS A 24 12.35 -4.04 40.14
N SER A 25 13.53 -3.66 39.69
CA SER A 25 13.89 -2.27 39.44
C SER A 25 13.03 -1.68 38.31
N LEU A 26 12.81 -0.37 38.35
CA LEU A 26 12.10 0.35 37.26
C LEU A 26 12.84 0.20 35.93
N ASP A 27 14.18 0.09 35.97
CA ASP A 27 15.00 -0.11 34.77
C ASP A 27 14.78 -1.49 34.14
N PHE A 28 14.51 -2.53 34.95
CA PHE A 28 14.14 -3.84 34.42
C PHE A 28 12.77 -3.82 33.74
N ARG A 29 11.81 -3.05 34.25
CA ARG A 29 10.50 -2.85 33.59
C ARG A 29 10.64 -2.12 32.26
N ARG A 30 11.48 -1.09 32.20
CA ARG A 30 11.72 -0.32 30.95
C ARG A 30 12.34 -1.18 29.85
N ASN A 31 13.09 -2.21 30.21
CA ASN A 31 13.76 -3.13 29.28
C ASN A 31 12.96 -4.41 28.98
N ALA A 32 11.86 -4.67 29.70
CA ALA A 32 11.06 -5.90 29.55
C ALA A 32 10.13 -5.82 28.32
N HIS A 33 10.70 -5.87 27.12
CA HIS A 33 9.96 -5.80 25.83
C HIS A 33 9.23 -7.08 25.45
N GLN A 34 9.29 -8.13 26.22
CA GLN A 34 8.77 -9.46 25.83
C GLN A 34 7.29 -9.45 25.51
N HIS A 35 6.50 -8.67 26.24
CA HIS A 35 5.06 -8.56 26.03
C HIS A 35 4.61 -7.50 25.02
N ALA A 36 5.49 -6.60 24.61
CA ALA A 36 5.22 -5.65 23.53
C ALA A 36 5.38 -6.35 22.16
N THR A 37 4.48 -7.26 21.83
CA THR A 37 4.42 -7.94 20.54
C THR A 37 3.91 -7.00 19.45
N SER A 38 4.12 -7.35 18.19
CA SER A 38 3.56 -6.57 17.07
C SER A 38 2.03 -6.51 17.08
N ALA A 39 1.37 -7.56 17.58
CA ALA A 39 -0.08 -7.60 17.73
C ALA A 39 -0.57 -6.59 18.78
N VAL A 40 0.02 -6.59 19.97
CA VAL A 40 -0.34 -5.64 21.04
C VAL A 40 -0.09 -4.19 20.61
N ILE A 41 1.03 -3.93 19.94
CA ILE A 41 1.31 -2.60 19.38
C ILE A 41 0.26 -2.22 18.32
N ALA A 42 -0.11 -3.15 17.43
CA ALA A 42 -1.10 -2.93 16.39
C ALA A 42 -2.47 -2.55 16.96
N GLU A 43 -2.98 -3.33 17.89
CA GLU A 43 -4.26 -3.06 18.56
C GLU A 43 -4.28 -1.68 19.22
N HIS A 44 -3.18 -1.32 19.90
CA HIS A 44 -3.07 -0.02 20.57
C HIS A 44 -3.08 1.16 19.62
N ILE A 45 -2.48 1.04 18.43
CA ILE A 45 -2.37 2.13 17.46
C ILE A 45 -3.48 2.15 16.42
N LEU A 46 -4.34 1.13 16.38
CA LEU A 46 -5.36 0.94 15.34
C LEU A 46 -6.24 2.19 15.17
N GLY A 47 -6.84 2.66 16.26
CA GLY A 47 -7.70 3.85 16.25
C GLY A 47 -6.96 5.17 15.93
N LYS A 48 -5.64 5.20 16.10
CA LYS A 48 -4.81 6.37 15.75
C LYS A 48 -4.43 6.39 14.27
N LEU A 49 -4.45 5.23 13.60
CA LEU A 49 -4.15 5.07 12.17
C LEU A 49 -5.39 5.24 11.28
N ASP A 50 -6.58 5.02 11.82
CA ASP A 50 -7.85 5.13 11.09
C ASP A 50 -8.24 6.58 10.75
N THR A 51 -7.44 7.55 11.17
CA THR A 51 -7.66 8.98 10.86
C THR A 51 -7.04 9.32 9.51
N PRO A 52 -7.83 9.65 8.46
CA PRO A 52 -7.37 9.69 7.06
C PRO A 52 -6.29 10.73 6.74
N TYR A 53 -6.08 11.72 7.57
CA TYR A 53 -5.12 12.81 7.30
C TYR A 53 -3.94 12.87 8.28
N ARG A 54 -3.84 11.93 9.21
CA ARG A 54 -2.79 11.99 10.24
C ARG A 54 -1.66 11.01 9.94
N SER A 55 -0.52 11.55 9.55
CA SER A 55 0.71 10.74 9.54
C SER A 55 1.05 10.32 10.96
N TYR A 56 1.15 9.00 11.22
CA TYR A 56 1.57 8.45 12.50
C TYR A 56 2.93 7.76 12.36
N PRO A 57 4.03 8.51 12.48
CA PRO A 57 5.38 8.00 12.27
C PRO A 57 5.83 7.06 13.39
N HIS A 58 6.82 6.23 13.11
CA HIS A 58 7.36 5.24 14.05
C HIS A 58 7.85 5.86 15.37
N THR A 59 8.36 7.08 15.32
CA THR A 59 8.82 7.83 16.51
C THR A 59 7.68 8.16 17.46
N HIS A 60 6.49 8.47 16.93
CA HIS A 60 5.30 8.73 17.74
C HIS A 60 4.79 7.43 18.37
N ILE A 61 4.79 6.32 17.63
CA ILE A 61 4.43 5.01 18.18
C ILE A 61 5.34 4.65 19.36
N ALA A 62 6.65 4.80 19.19
CA ALA A 62 7.60 4.51 20.26
C ALA A 62 7.37 5.38 21.51
N ARG A 63 7.14 6.68 21.31
CA ARG A 63 6.85 7.64 22.38
C ARG A 63 5.54 7.33 23.12
N ASP A 64 4.49 6.97 22.39
CA ASP A 64 3.21 6.63 22.99
C ASP A 64 3.32 5.35 23.81
N MET A 65 4.02 4.32 23.32
CA MET A 65 4.29 3.09 24.07
C MET A 65 5.09 3.35 25.35
N GLU A 66 6.06 4.24 25.30
CA GLU A 66 6.83 4.64 26.49
C GLU A 66 5.97 5.43 27.48
N ARG A 67 5.17 6.39 27.00
CA ARG A 67 4.31 7.25 27.82
C ARG A 67 3.18 6.47 28.50
N GLU A 68 2.50 5.58 27.76
CA GLU A 68 1.31 4.91 28.25
C GLU A 68 1.62 3.61 29.01
N PHE A 69 2.66 2.88 28.61
CA PHE A 69 3.01 1.59 29.21
C PHE A 69 4.38 1.57 29.89
N GLY A 70 5.15 2.64 29.80
CA GLY A 70 6.51 2.70 30.33
C GLY A 70 7.50 1.78 29.61
N VAL A 71 7.18 1.34 28.39
CA VAL A 71 7.96 0.35 27.63
C VAL A 71 8.66 1.01 26.45
N LYS A 72 10.00 0.94 26.43
CA LYS A 72 10.77 1.36 25.26
C LYS A 72 10.78 0.24 24.23
N ILE A 73 10.37 0.55 23.01
CA ILE A 73 10.35 -0.39 21.88
C ILE A 73 11.29 0.07 20.77
N SER A 74 11.93 -0.91 20.11
CA SER A 74 12.83 -0.63 18.99
C SER A 74 12.09 -0.19 17.74
N TYR A 75 12.77 0.50 16.82
CA TYR A 75 12.25 0.85 15.50
C TYR A 75 11.70 -0.36 14.74
N SER A 76 12.40 -1.50 14.80
CA SER A 76 11.96 -2.74 14.17
C SER A 76 10.61 -3.25 14.72
N LYS A 77 10.40 -3.12 16.05
CA LYS A 77 9.10 -3.48 16.66
C LYS A 77 8.00 -2.50 16.27
N THR A 78 8.26 -1.19 16.27
CA THR A 78 7.27 -0.18 15.83
C THR A 78 6.88 -0.38 14.37
N ARG A 79 7.87 -0.67 13.49
CA ARG A 79 7.61 -0.96 12.08
C ARG A 79 6.71 -2.17 11.89
N ARG A 80 7.01 -3.28 12.58
CA ARG A 80 6.18 -4.51 12.51
C ARG A 80 4.79 -4.29 13.09
N GLY A 81 4.66 -3.57 14.21
CA GLY A 81 3.38 -3.22 14.81
C GLY A 81 2.53 -2.35 13.88
N LYS A 82 3.14 -1.33 13.26
CA LYS A 82 2.44 -0.49 12.28
C LYS A 82 1.98 -1.27 11.05
N LEU A 83 2.83 -2.14 10.50
CA LEU A 83 2.44 -2.98 9.38
C LEU A 83 1.28 -3.92 9.75
N HIS A 84 1.32 -4.51 10.94
CA HIS A 84 0.24 -5.35 11.43
C HIS A 84 -1.08 -4.57 11.56
N ALA A 85 -1.05 -3.38 12.15
CA ALA A 85 -2.24 -2.52 12.24
C ALA A 85 -2.79 -2.11 10.86
N LEU A 86 -1.93 -1.76 9.90
CA LEU A 86 -2.35 -1.47 8.53
C LEU A 86 -2.99 -2.68 7.85
N ASN A 87 -2.45 -3.88 8.07
CA ASN A 87 -3.05 -5.12 7.56
C ASN A 87 -4.41 -5.42 8.22
N MET A 88 -4.59 -5.06 9.49
CA MET A 88 -5.90 -5.18 10.16
C MET A 88 -6.94 -4.20 9.58
N LEU A 89 -6.53 -2.98 9.22
CA LEU A 89 -7.42 -1.95 8.67
C LEU A 89 -7.76 -2.20 7.20
N HIS A 90 -6.77 -2.54 6.40
CA HIS A 90 -6.90 -2.55 4.93
C HIS A 90 -6.83 -3.95 4.32
N GLY A 91 -6.61 -4.99 5.12
CA GLY A 91 -6.29 -6.34 4.64
C GLY A 91 -4.81 -6.48 4.23
N THR A 92 -4.45 -7.69 3.86
CA THR A 92 -3.12 -7.98 3.35
C THR A 92 -2.99 -7.54 1.88
N PRO A 93 -1.78 -7.35 1.35
CA PRO A 93 -1.59 -7.12 -0.08
C PRO A 93 -2.18 -8.25 -0.96
N SER A 94 -2.18 -9.49 -0.49
CA SER A 94 -2.83 -10.62 -1.17
C SER A 94 -4.35 -10.42 -1.28
N ASP A 95 -5.00 -9.99 -0.18
CA ASP A 95 -6.44 -9.71 -0.18
C ASP A 95 -6.78 -8.57 -1.14
N SER A 96 -5.89 -7.59 -1.28
CA SER A 96 -6.07 -6.48 -2.23
C SER A 96 -6.07 -6.95 -3.68
N PHE A 97 -5.18 -7.88 -4.05
CA PHE A 97 -5.19 -8.47 -5.39
C PHE A 97 -6.45 -9.28 -5.66
N GLN A 98 -6.95 -10.04 -4.68
CA GLN A 98 -8.21 -10.79 -4.82
C GLN A 98 -9.42 -9.87 -5.04
N LYS A 99 -9.41 -8.67 -4.47
CA LYS A 99 -10.47 -7.67 -4.62
C LYS A 99 -10.34 -6.81 -5.88
N LEU A 100 -9.26 -6.93 -6.64
CA LEU A 100 -8.96 -6.04 -7.76
C LEU A 100 -10.05 -6.06 -8.84
N SER A 101 -10.57 -7.24 -9.21
CA SER A 101 -11.67 -7.35 -10.19
C SER A 101 -12.94 -6.65 -9.71
N SER A 102 -13.31 -6.84 -8.44
CA SER A 102 -14.47 -6.16 -7.84
C SER A 102 -14.27 -4.64 -7.78
N TYR A 103 -13.05 -4.20 -7.48
CA TYR A 103 -12.69 -2.77 -7.51
C TYR A 103 -12.87 -2.18 -8.91
N CYS A 104 -12.38 -2.86 -9.96
CA CYS A 104 -12.53 -2.43 -11.34
C CYS A 104 -14.01 -2.28 -11.74
N HIS A 105 -14.84 -3.24 -11.35
CA HIS A 105 -16.28 -3.19 -11.62
C HIS A 105 -16.93 -1.96 -10.98
N VAL A 106 -16.73 -1.75 -9.68
CA VAL A 106 -17.30 -0.62 -8.94
C VAL A 106 -16.81 0.73 -9.49
N VAL A 107 -15.52 0.83 -9.82
CA VAL A 107 -14.96 2.06 -10.40
C VAL A 107 -15.55 2.34 -11.78
N GLY A 108 -15.74 1.32 -12.61
CA GLY A 108 -16.39 1.45 -13.92
C GLY A 108 -17.83 1.97 -13.81
N GLU A 109 -18.60 1.46 -12.86
CA GLU A 109 -19.97 1.91 -12.60
C GLU A 109 -20.02 3.34 -12.05
N SER A 110 -19.17 3.65 -11.08
CA SER A 110 -19.16 4.96 -10.40
C SER A 110 -18.51 6.08 -11.24
N ASN A 111 -17.73 5.73 -12.24
CA ASN A 111 -17.02 6.68 -13.13
C ASN A 111 -17.13 6.22 -14.59
N PRO A 112 -18.26 6.53 -15.26
CA PRO A 112 -18.55 6.07 -16.62
C PRO A 112 -17.45 6.44 -17.61
N GLY A 113 -17.11 5.47 -18.48
CA GLY A 113 -16.01 5.58 -19.43
C GLY A 113 -14.64 5.27 -18.85
N THR A 114 -14.56 4.80 -17.60
CA THR A 114 -13.34 4.23 -17.04
C THR A 114 -12.99 2.91 -17.73
N VAL A 115 -11.76 2.74 -18.13
CA VAL A 115 -11.24 1.52 -18.71
C VAL A 115 -10.26 0.87 -17.75
N THR A 116 -10.43 -0.42 -17.53
CA THR A 116 -9.54 -1.23 -16.69
C THR A 116 -9.24 -2.55 -17.40
N HIS A 117 -7.97 -2.94 -17.42
CA HIS A 117 -7.55 -4.25 -17.89
C HIS A 117 -6.76 -4.98 -16.81
N ILE A 118 -7.05 -6.25 -16.59
CA ILE A 118 -6.31 -7.12 -15.68
C ILE A 118 -5.86 -8.35 -16.46
N GLU A 119 -4.58 -8.64 -16.45
CA GLU A 119 -4.05 -9.90 -16.95
C GLU A 119 -3.52 -10.76 -15.82
N VAL A 120 -3.80 -12.04 -15.91
CA VAL A 120 -3.29 -13.08 -15.02
C VAL A 120 -2.57 -14.15 -15.83
N ASP A 121 -1.60 -14.82 -15.25
CA ASP A 121 -0.93 -15.94 -15.90
C ASP A 121 -1.79 -17.22 -15.89
N SER A 122 -1.30 -18.29 -16.51
CA SER A 122 -1.97 -19.59 -16.58
C SER A 122 -2.25 -20.23 -15.21
N CYS A 123 -1.61 -19.75 -14.15
CA CYS A 123 -1.82 -20.15 -12.76
C CYS A 123 -2.72 -19.19 -11.98
N ASN A 124 -3.44 -18.28 -12.67
CA ASN A 124 -4.28 -17.23 -12.08
C ASN A 124 -3.52 -16.28 -11.15
N ARG A 125 -2.21 -16.06 -11.40
CA ARG A 125 -1.41 -15.08 -10.67
C ARG A 125 -1.43 -13.75 -11.42
N PHE A 126 -1.54 -12.65 -10.68
CA PHE A 126 -1.48 -11.29 -11.22
C PHE A 126 -0.25 -11.08 -12.09
N HIS A 127 -0.46 -10.47 -13.26
CA HIS A 127 0.59 -10.13 -14.21
C HIS A 127 0.58 -8.64 -14.55
N TYR A 128 -0.56 -8.10 -15.01
CA TYR A 128 -0.71 -6.69 -15.34
C TYR A 128 -2.04 -6.13 -14.86
N PHE A 129 -2.00 -4.84 -14.59
CA PHE A 129 -3.20 -4.04 -14.35
C PHE A 129 -3.04 -2.68 -15.04
N PHE A 130 -4.07 -2.27 -15.75
CA PHE A 130 -4.19 -0.96 -16.35
C PHE A 130 -5.47 -0.29 -15.86
N VAL A 131 -5.41 1.02 -15.61
CA VAL A 131 -6.59 1.83 -15.31
C VAL A 131 -6.44 3.22 -15.89
N ALA A 132 -7.50 3.68 -16.57
CA ALA A 132 -7.66 5.07 -17.00
C ALA A 132 -9.08 5.51 -16.65
N PHE A 133 -9.20 6.54 -15.83
CA PHE A 133 -10.52 7.02 -15.40
C PHE A 133 -11.22 7.78 -16.52
N GLY A 134 -12.53 7.51 -16.74
CA GLY A 134 -13.31 8.15 -17.78
C GLY A 134 -13.34 9.69 -17.67
N ALA A 135 -13.35 10.23 -16.45
CA ALA A 135 -13.23 11.66 -16.23
C ALA A 135 -11.90 12.22 -16.72
N SER A 136 -10.77 11.49 -16.46
CA SER A 136 -9.45 11.90 -16.93
C SER A 136 -9.35 11.88 -18.46
N ILE A 137 -9.87 10.83 -19.10
CA ILE A 137 -9.87 10.71 -20.56
C ILE A 137 -10.68 11.86 -21.19
N ARG A 138 -11.91 12.09 -20.73
CA ARG A 138 -12.75 13.17 -21.24
C ARG A 138 -12.13 14.55 -21.06
N GLY A 139 -11.54 14.82 -19.90
CA GLY A 139 -10.87 16.08 -19.64
C GLY A 139 -9.65 16.30 -20.54
N TYR A 140 -8.85 15.25 -20.77
CA TYR A 140 -7.74 15.31 -21.72
C TYR A 140 -8.23 15.63 -23.14
N MET A 141 -9.16 14.87 -23.65
CA MET A 141 -9.65 15.00 -25.03
C MET A 141 -10.30 16.37 -25.31
N GLN A 142 -10.88 17.01 -24.31
CA GLN A 142 -11.63 18.27 -24.51
C GLN A 142 -10.78 19.52 -24.23
N TYR A 143 -9.80 19.45 -23.33
CA TYR A 143 -9.21 20.67 -22.77
C TYR A 143 -7.69 20.69 -22.76
N LEU A 144 -7.03 19.57 -22.99
CA LEU A 144 -5.57 19.51 -22.86
C LEU A 144 -4.87 19.47 -24.21
N ARG A 145 -3.60 19.84 -24.18
CA ARG A 145 -2.74 19.72 -25.36
C ARG A 145 -2.36 18.25 -25.59
N PRO A 146 -2.11 17.83 -26.83
CA PRO A 146 -1.71 16.46 -27.15
C PRO A 146 -0.25 16.17 -26.75
N VAL A 147 0.10 16.44 -25.50
CA VAL A 147 1.42 16.19 -24.93
C VAL A 147 1.28 15.27 -23.72
N ILE A 148 1.88 14.11 -23.78
CA ILE A 148 1.80 13.08 -22.74
C ILE A 148 3.21 12.79 -22.22
N CYS A 149 3.38 12.91 -20.90
CA CYS A 149 4.55 12.47 -20.20
C CYS A 149 4.35 11.05 -19.68
N VAL A 150 5.28 10.14 -19.97
CA VAL A 150 5.24 8.76 -19.46
C VAL A 150 6.50 8.46 -18.65
N ASP A 151 6.30 7.81 -17.52
CA ASP A 151 7.37 7.44 -16.60
C ASP A 151 7.09 6.08 -15.92
N GLY A 152 8.15 5.41 -15.49
CA GLY A 152 8.10 4.14 -14.80
C GLY A 152 8.86 4.17 -13.47
N SER A 153 8.20 3.80 -12.39
CA SER A 153 8.77 3.78 -11.05
C SER A 153 8.67 2.41 -10.40
N HIS A 154 9.77 1.94 -9.80
CA HIS A 154 9.76 0.67 -9.08
C HIS A 154 8.98 0.75 -7.78
N LEU A 155 8.04 -0.18 -7.59
CA LEU A 155 7.26 -0.30 -6.36
C LEU A 155 8.11 -0.83 -5.21
N LYS A 156 7.99 -0.17 -4.06
CA LYS A 156 8.66 -0.56 -2.81
C LYS A 156 7.65 -1.27 -1.93
N GLY A 157 7.72 -2.59 -1.86
CA GLY A 157 6.79 -3.36 -1.04
C GLY A 157 7.15 -4.85 -0.99
N PRO A 158 6.32 -5.67 -0.36
CA PRO A 158 6.48 -7.13 -0.37
C PRO A 158 6.34 -7.70 -1.79
N TYR A 159 5.48 -7.12 -2.61
CA TYR A 159 5.38 -7.41 -4.03
C TYR A 159 6.15 -6.35 -4.81
N LYS A 160 7.24 -6.77 -5.41
CA LYS A 160 8.02 -5.94 -6.31
C LYS A 160 7.25 -5.81 -7.63
N GLY A 161 7.45 -4.71 -8.31
CA GLY A 161 6.82 -4.45 -9.59
C GLY A 161 7.17 -3.06 -10.06
N THR A 162 6.61 -2.66 -11.19
CA THR A 162 6.78 -1.33 -11.76
C THR A 162 5.42 -0.68 -11.92
N LEU A 163 5.30 0.55 -11.45
CA LEU A 163 4.19 1.44 -11.72
C LEU A 163 4.55 2.26 -12.96
N LEU A 164 3.76 2.15 -14.02
CA LEU A 164 3.80 3.04 -15.17
C LEU A 164 2.74 4.12 -15.01
N VAL A 165 3.07 5.33 -15.39
CA VAL A 165 2.14 6.46 -15.30
C VAL A 165 2.18 7.24 -16.62
N ALA A 166 1.01 7.57 -17.13
CA ALA A 166 0.84 8.55 -18.20
C ALA A 166 0.16 9.79 -17.63
N THR A 167 0.75 10.95 -17.88
CA THR A 167 0.24 12.24 -17.42
C THR A 167 0.25 13.25 -18.56
N ALA A 168 -0.71 14.16 -18.55
CA ALA A 168 -0.68 15.37 -19.37
C ALA A 168 -0.44 16.60 -18.47
N GLN A 169 -0.43 17.77 -19.07
CA GLN A 169 -0.29 19.03 -18.36
C GLN A 169 -1.44 19.97 -18.76
N ASP A 170 -2.07 20.58 -17.79
CA ASP A 170 -3.09 21.58 -18.02
C ASP A 170 -2.50 22.96 -18.40
N GLY A 171 -3.37 23.91 -18.72
CA GLY A 171 -2.97 25.27 -19.09
C GLY A 171 -2.24 26.02 -17.97
N ASN A 172 -2.41 25.61 -16.70
CA ASN A 172 -1.73 26.16 -15.53
C ASN A 172 -0.46 25.40 -15.17
N LYS A 173 -0.01 24.48 -16.03
CA LYS A 173 1.16 23.62 -15.82
C LYS A 173 0.99 22.61 -14.66
N GLN A 174 -0.25 22.31 -14.28
CA GLN A 174 -0.53 21.26 -13.29
C GLN A 174 -0.45 19.90 -13.95
N ILE A 175 0.04 18.91 -13.20
CA ILE A 175 0.08 17.51 -13.65
C ILE A 175 -1.33 16.97 -13.69
N TYR A 176 -1.74 16.47 -14.85
CA TYR A 176 -3.05 15.85 -15.08
C TYR A 176 -2.86 14.35 -15.34
N PRO A 177 -3.25 13.49 -14.41
CA PRO A 177 -3.06 12.04 -14.57
C PRO A 177 -4.05 11.48 -15.59
N LEU A 178 -3.58 10.66 -16.52
CA LEU A 178 -4.39 10.00 -17.56
C LEU A 178 -4.61 8.52 -17.26
N ALA A 179 -3.51 7.78 -17.08
CA ALA A 179 -3.56 6.34 -16.89
C ALA A 179 -2.43 5.84 -15.99
N TRP A 180 -2.68 4.69 -15.37
CA TRP A 180 -1.71 3.96 -14.56
C TRP A 180 -1.65 2.51 -15.01
N GLY A 181 -0.44 1.94 -15.01
CA GLY A 181 -0.20 0.52 -15.19
C GLY A 181 0.61 -0.05 -14.03
N ILE A 182 0.23 -1.21 -13.53
CA ILE A 182 1.04 -1.97 -12.54
C ILE A 182 1.42 -3.29 -13.19
N MET A 183 2.70 -3.65 -13.08
CA MET A 183 3.24 -4.85 -13.70
C MET A 183 4.38 -5.45 -12.88
N ASP A 184 4.65 -6.72 -13.11
CA ASP A 184 5.64 -7.50 -12.38
C ASP A 184 7.10 -7.09 -12.69
N ALA A 185 7.38 -6.64 -13.91
CA ALA A 185 8.71 -6.21 -14.35
C ALA A 185 8.64 -5.14 -15.43
N GLU A 186 9.69 -4.33 -15.60
CA GLU A 186 9.79 -3.35 -16.66
C GLU A 186 10.45 -3.95 -17.90
N THR A 187 9.65 -4.27 -18.92
CA THR A 187 10.12 -4.83 -20.19
C THR A 187 9.58 -4.05 -21.40
N ASN A 188 10.21 -4.25 -22.57
CA ASN A 188 9.72 -3.66 -23.83
C ASN A 188 8.27 -4.07 -24.14
N LYS A 189 7.91 -5.35 -23.86
CA LYS A 189 6.57 -5.88 -24.08
C LYS A 189 5.53 -5.13 -23.25
N LEU A 190 5.87 -4.78 -22.02
CA LEU A 190 4.98 -4.12 -21.08
C LEU A 190 4.73 -2.65 -21.41
N TRP A 191 5.78 -1.94 -21.82
CA TRP A 191 5.63 -0.58 -22.35
C TRP A 191 4.74 -0.56 -23.58
N LYS A 192 4.95 -1.53 -24.51
CA LYS A 192 4.13 -1.65 -25.70
C LYS A 192 2.66 -1.90 -25.36
N TRP A 193 2.38 -2.78 -24.40
CA TRP A 193 1.04 -3.06 -23.94
C TRP A 193 0.40 -1.81 -23.31
N PHE A 194 1.07 -1.15 -22.36
CA PHE A 194 0.57 0.06 -21.69
C PHE A 194 0.26 1.19 -22.68
N LEU A 195 1.15 1.42 -23.63
CA LEU A 195 0.96 2.47 -24.64
C LEU A 195 -0.10 2.09 -25.67
N SER A 196 -0.28 0.79 -25.98
CA SER A 196 -1.39 0.32 -26.84
C SER A 196 -2.74 0.60 -26.18
N ASP A 197 -2.91 0.22 -24.90
CA ASP A 197 -4.13 0.51 -24.16
C ASP A 197 -4.42 2.02 -24.07
N LEU A 198 -3.37 2.81 -23.86
CA LEU A 198 -3.50 4.27 -23.83
C LEU A 198 -3.92 4.83 -25.21
N LYS A 199 -3.30 4.35 -26.30
CA LYS A 199 -3.60 4.74 -27.67
C LYS A 199 -5.06 4.42 -28.04
N ASP A 200 -5.55 3.26 -27.64
CA ASP A 200 -6.94 2.85 -27.89
C ASP A 200 -7.96 3.81 -27.24
N LEU A 201 -7.55 4.47 -26.15
CA LEU A 201 -8.42 5.42 -25.42
C LEU A 201 -8.36 6.85 -25.92
N ILE A 202 -7.18 7.33 -26.29
CA ILE A 202 -6.99 8.74 -26.69
C ILE A 202 -6.91 8.93 -28.20
N GLY A 203 -6.84 7.83 -28.97
CA GLY A 203 -6.62 7.86 -30.42
C GLY A 203 -5.16 8.11 -30.79
N ASP A 204 -4.92 8.20 -32.11
CA ASP A 204 -3.65 8.59 -32.69
C ASP A 204 -3.79 9.92 -33.42
N SER A 205 -2.81 10.80 -33.27
CA SER A 205 -2.79 12.10 -33.93
C SER A 205 -1.36 12.46 -34.29
N GLU A 206 -1.16 13.07 -35.45
CA GLU A 206 0.15 13.58 -35.85
C GLU A 206 0.70 14.66 -34.92
N GLU A 207 -0.15 15.30 -34.13
CA GLU A 207 0.22 16.30 -33.13
C GLU A 207 0.58 15.70 -31.76
N LEU A 208 0.36 14.38 -31.58
CA LEU A 208 0.59 13.73 -30.29
C LEU A 208 2.08 13.60 -29.98
N LEU A 209 2.53 14.26 -28.91
CA LEU A 209 3.91 14.26 -28.47
C LEU A 209 4.06 13.47 -27.16
N PHE A 210 5.00 12.53 -27.14
CA PHE A 210 5.40 11.83 -25.92
C PHE A 210 6.69 12.40 -25.34
N ILE A 211 6.70 12.63 -24.04
CA ILE A 211 7.87 13.00 -23.25
C ILE A 211 8.18 11.86 -22.30
N SER A 212 9.39 11.33 -22.34
CA SER A 212 9.85 10.24 -21.46
C SER A 212 11.31 10.39 -21.08
N ASP A 213 11.75 9.58 -20.12
CA ASP A 213 13.16 9.36 -19.90
C ASP A 213 13.82 8.68 -21.12
N ARG A 214 15.17 8.63 -21.15
CA ARG A 214 15.92 8.10 -22.30
C ARG A 214 15.96 6.56 -22.36
N LYS A 215 15.00 5.87 -21.75
CA LYS A 215 14.96 4.40 -21.77
C LYS A 215 14.60 3.87 -23.16
N LYS A 216 15.44 2.98 -23.67
CA LYS A 216 15.25 2.35 -24.98
C LYS A 216 13.94 1.54 -25.08
N SER A 217 13.43 1.06 -23.96
CA SER A 217 12.15 0.32 -23.90
C SER A 217 10.96 1.20 -24.27
N ILE A 218 10.94 2.45 -23.81
CA ILE A 218 9.89 3.42 -24.12
C ILE A 218 9.97 3.84 -25.57
N GLN A 219 11.18 4.19 -26.05
CA GLN A 219 11.39 4.58 -27.45
C GLN A 219 10.89 3.53 -28.43
N LYS A 220 11.18 2.23 -28.17
CA LYS A 220 10.72 1.11 -29.00
C LYS A 220 9.22 0.84 -28.92
N ALA A 221 8.56 1.31 -27.90
CA ALA A 221 7.12 1.10 -27.72
C ALA A 221 6.28 2.24 -28.32
N ILE A 222 6.89 3.43 -28.48
CA ILE A 222 6.26 4.60 -29.13
C ILE A 222 6.44 4.53 -30.67
N SER A 223 7.53 3.92 -31.16
CA SER A 223 7.80 3.72 -32.60
C SER A 223 6.91 2.64 -33.20
#